data_c4570738c288574e01f88624c7484140
#
_entry.id   c4570738c288574e01f88624c7484140
#
_cell.length_a   1.000
_cell.length_b   1.000
_cell.length_c   1.000
_cell.angle_alpha   90.00
_cell.angle_beta   90.00
_cell.angle_gamma   90.00
#
_symmetry.space_group_name_H-M   'P 1'
#
loop_
_entity.id
_entity.type
_entity.pdbx_description
1 polymer ?
#
loop_
_entity_poly.entity_id
_entity_poly.type
_entity_poly.pdbx_seq_one_letter_code
_entity_poly.pdbx_strand_id
1 'polypeptide(L)'
;FESTLLYQKMVKDKKTKPSKELPLGFVDRQEKELLIRDFVISNIKEVMIKYGFQYLETPSFEYTDSIGKFLPDKERPDAGVFSFKDENKWMSLRYDLTAPLARYVAKNYLEIPKPFKRYQLGSVWRNEKPGPGRFREFLQFDADYVGTKNLQADAELCVLISEILEKCGLGKKDYTVKISSRKLTDKLFEKLKITSKDQVSTTLRALDKIDRLGWEEAKKLLGEGRKDKSGDYTKGAKLSNDQIKTIESTLQSRTPDSEDILEILKIFEAYNFKNYKFDPSVIRGLEYYTGPIFEVNLNFQVKNLKGQTIQFGSIGGGGRYDNLVSNFGNLDCPATGISIGLDRLVFALMQKKDFKIKSTRPVIICVFDKGKIKEYVGILNKLRASNISSEIYPGEGKLKKQMEYANKLGSPAVILYGDNEIKSGKVTLKNLESGNESSIKIEELANEIKKLL
;
A
#
# COMPACT_ATOMS: atom_id res chain seq x y z
N PHE A 1 -14.64 13.36 -33.53
CA PHE A 1 -15.03 12.71 -34.81
C PHE A 1 -13.96 11.70 -35.25
N GLU A 2 -12.67 12.02 -35.24
CA GLU A 2 -11.61 11.08 -35.67
C GLU A 2 -11.44 9.87 -34.74
N SER A 3 -11.56 10.05 -33.42
CA SER A 3 -11.49 8.95 -32.47
C SER A 3 -12.66 7.97 -32.59
N THR A 4 -13.85 8.45 -32.93
CA THR A 4 -15.04 7.61 -33.16
C THR A 4 -14.91 6.82 -34.48
N LEU A 5 -14.32 7.43 -35.52
CA LEU A 5 -14.02 6.75 -36.79
C LEU A 5 -12.92 5.69 -36.65
N LEU A 6 -11.89 5.97 -35.85
CA LEU A 6 -10.83 4.99 -35.52
C LEU A 6 -11.42 3.81 -34.74
N TYR A 7 -12.28 4.08 -33.76
CA TYR A 7 -12.97 3.03 -32.99
C TYR A 7 -13.89 2.20 -33.89
N GLN A 8 -14.66 2.83 -34.79
CA GLN A 8 -15.52 2.14 -35.74
C GLN A 8 -14.73 1.34 -36.80
N LYS A 9 -13.55 1.81 -37.22
CA LYS A 9 -12.63 1.02 -38.07
C LYS A 9 -12.04 -0.18 -37.37
N MET A 10 -11.64 -0.05 -36.10
CA MET A 10 -11.13 -1.15 -35.26
C MET A 10 -12.21 -2.23 -34.99
N VAL A 11 -13.48 -1.85 -34.90
CA VAL A 11 -14.62 -2.75 -34.65
C VAL A 11 -15.04 -3.49 -35.93
N LYS A 12 -14.76 -2.96 -37.13
CA LYS A 12 -15.11 -3.60 -38.41
C LYS A 12 -14.10 -4.62 -38.88
N ASP A 13 -12.86 -4.63 -38.42
CA ASP A 13 -11.84 -5.57 -38.84
C ASP A 13 -11.64 -6.69 -37.82
N LYS A 14 -12.18 -7.86 -38.15
CA LYS A 14 -12.04 -9.19 -37.51
C LYS A 14 -12.76 -9.34 -36.16
N LYS A 15 -13.54 -10.38 -36.04
CA LYS A 15 -13.98 -11.05 -34.80
C LYS A 15 -12.76 -11.54 -34.00
N THR A 16 -11.92 -10.64 -33.52
CA THR A 16 -10.88 -10.98 -32.58
C THR A 16 -11.55 -11.21 -31.22
N LYS A 17 -11.35 -12.39 -30.66
CA LYS A 17 -11.80 -12.70 -29.31
C LYS A 17 -11.20 -11.64 -28.38
N PRO A 18 -11.95 -11.16 -27.35
CA PRO A 18 -11.40 -10.25 -26.36
C PRO A 18 -10.11 -10.81 -25.75
N SER A 19 -9.16 -9.94 -25.49
CA SER A 19 -7.92 -10.34 -24.81
C SER A 19 -8.23 -10.89 -23.43
N LYS A 20 -7.53 -11.94 -23.04
CA LYS A 20 -7.55 -12.48 -21.67
C LYS A 20 -6.47 -11.83 -20.79
N GLU A 21 -5.58 -11.07 -21.39
CA GLU A 21 -4.45 -10.45 -20.70
C GLU A 21 -4.88 -9.13 -20.06
N LEU A 22 -4.38 -8.89 -18.84
CA LEU A 22 -4.54 -7.62 -18.17
C LEU A 22 -3.58 -6.58 -18.75
N PRO A 23 -3.93 -5.29 -18.70
CA PRO A 23 -2.98 -4.21 -18.98
C PRO A 23 -1.73 -4.33 -18.10
N LEU A 24 -0.58 -3.96 -18.64
CA LEU A 24 0.70 -4.05 -17.91
C LEU A 24 0.65 -3.31 -16.58
N GLY A 25 0.97 -4.01 -15.50
CA GLY A 25 1.01 -3.43 -14.15
C GLY A 25 -0.31 -3.39 -13.40
N PHE A 26 -1.38 -3.98 -13.98
CA PHE A 26 -2.64 -4.26 -13.31
C PHE A 26 -2.72 -5.74 -12.96
N VAL A 27 -3.42 -6.09 -11.89
CA VAL A 27 -3.50 -7.45 -11.37
C VAL A 27 -4.90 -7.77 -10.84
N ASP A 28 -5.33 -9.01 -11.06
CA ASP A 28 -6.46 -9.58 -10.32
C ASP A 28 -6.01 -10.02 -8.93
N ARG A 29 -6.74 -9.64 -7.90
CA ARG A 29 -6.40 -9.97 -6.53
C ARG A 29 -7.20 -11.17 -6.06
N GLN A 30 -6.53 -12.11 -5.41
CA GLN A 30 -7.14 -13.33 -4.92
C GLN A 30 -7.46 -13.26 -3.42
N GLU A 31 -8.33 -14.17 -2.98
CA GLU A 31 -8.90 -14.18 -1.63
C GLU A 31 -7.88 -14.03 -0.49
N LYS A 32 -6.77 -14.78 -0.50
CA LYS A 32 -5.77 -14.69 0.57
C LYS A 32 -5.20 -13.27 0.72
N GLU A 33 -4.91 -12.61 -0.41
CA GLU A 33 -4.44 -11.23 -0.44
C GLU A 33 -5.53 -10.27 0.07
N LEU A 34 -6.78 -10.48 -0.36
CA LEU A 34 -7.92 -9.66 0.03
C LEU A 34 -8.24 -9.79 1.53
N LEU A 35 -8.18 -10.99 2.09
CA LEU A 35 -8.37 -11.22 3.53
C LEU A 35 -7.31 -10.47 4.37
N ILE A 36 -6.04 -10.54 3.94
CA ILE A 36 -4.97 -9.80 4.61
C ILE A 36 -5.20 -8.29 4.47
N ARG A 37 -5.62 -7.84 3.30
CA ARG A 37 -5.93 -6.43 3.06
C ARG A 37 -7.06 -5.94 3.96
N ASP A 38 -8.14 -6.69 4.08
CA ASP A 38 -9.28 -6.34 4.92
C ASP A 38 -8.89 -6.34 6.41
N PHE A 39 -8.05 -7.27 6.85
CA PHE A 39 -7.46 -7.27 8.18
C PHE A 39 -6.63 -6.00 8.43
N VAL A 40 -5.77 -5.60 7.50
CA VAL A 40 -4.97 -4.38 7.60
C VAL A 40 -5.87 -3.14 7.64
N ILE A 41 -6.87 -3.06 6.77
CA ILE A 41 -7.83 -1.94 6.71
C ILE A 41 -8.60 -1.81 8.04
N SER A 42 -9.06 -2.93 8.61
CA SER A 42 -9.77 -2.93 9.89
C SER A 42 -8.90 -2.36 11.02
N ASN A 43 -7.63 -2.81 11.12
CA ASN A 43 -6.69 -2.30 12.11
C ASN A 43 -6.38 -0.81 11.92
N ILE A 44 -6.20 -0.35 10.67
CA ILE A 44 -6.02 1.07 10.36
C ILE A 44 -7.23 1.88 10.87
N LYS A 45 -8.44 1.49 10.52
CA LYS A 45 -9.65 2.21 10.93
C LYS A 45 -9.79 2.32 12.45
N GLU A 46 -9.49 1.24 13.17
CA GLU A 46 -9.51 1.23 14.64
C GLU A 46 -8.51 2.24 15.23
N VAL A 47 -7.28 2.27 14.72
CA VAL A 47 -6.27 3.26 15.16
C VAL A 47 -6.72 4.68 14.80
N MET A 48 -7.25 4.91 13.59
CA MET A 48 -7.70 6.25 13.18
C MET A 48 -8.80 6.80 14.08
N ILE A 49 -9.76 5.96 14.46
CA ILE A 49 -10.84 6.33 15.40
C ILE A 49 -10.23 6.68 16.77
N LYS A 50 -9.31 5.85 17.28
CA LYS A 50 -8.62 6.07 18.56
C LYS A 50 -7.87 7.41 18.58
N TYR A 51 -7.24 7.79 17.46
CA TYR A 51 -6.50 9.05 17.35
C TYR A 51 -7.38 10.24 16.93
N GLY A 52 -8.70 10.06 16.76
CA GLY A 52 -9.64 11.13 16.44
C GLY A 52 -9.54 11.67 15.03
N PHE A 53 -9.11 10.85 14.06
CA PHE A 53 -9.09 11.24 12.65
C PHE A 53 -10.47 11.04 12.02
N GLN A 54 -10.87 11.97 11.16
CA GLN A 54 -12.09 11.91 10.38
C GLN A 54 -11.85 11.20 9.05
N TYR A 55 -12.77 10.34 8.66
CA TYR A 55 -12.71 9.68 7.35
C TYR A 55 -13.24 10.62 6.27
N LEU A 56 -12.44 10.83 5.22
CA LEU A 56 -12.80 11.65 4.06
C LEU A 56 -12.42 10.93 2.78
N GLU A 57 -13.37 10.75 1.88
CA GLU A 57 -13.09 10.25 0.53
C GLU A 57 -13.19 11.36 -0.51
N THR A 58 -12.18 11.49 -1.35
CA THR A 58 -12.16 12.35 -2.52
C THR A 58 -12.38 11.52 -3.79
N PRO A 59 -12.88 12.10 -4.89
CA PRO A 59 -13.06 11.40 -6.15
C PRO A 59 -11.77 10.79 -6.71
N SER A 60 -11.92 9.73 -7.51
CA SER A 60 -10.80 9.08 -8.20
C SER A 60 -10.27 9.90 -9.38
N PHE A 61 -11.12 10.75 -9.93
CA PHE A 61 -10.80 11.66 -11.04
C PHE A 61 -10.70 13.09 -10.51
N GLU A 62 -9.71 13.81 -10.98
CA GLU A 62 -9.51 15.23 -10.74
C GLU A 62 -9.23 15.92 -12.09
N TYR A 63 -9.45 17.22 -12.18
CA TYR A 63 -8.95 17.97 -13.33
C TYR A 63 -7.41 17.92 -13.36
N THR A 64 -6.84 17.72 -14.54
CA THR A 64 -5.38 17.54 -14.69
C THR A 64 -4.59 18.75 -14.20
N ASP A 65 -5.14 19.96 -14.33
CA ASP A 65 -4.53 21.18 -13.79
C ASP A 65 -4.53 21.22 -12.26
N SER A 66 -5.52 20.60 -11.61
CA SER A 66 -5.59 20.50 -10.14
C SER A 66 -4.49 19.61 -9.55
N ILE A 67 -4.08 18.57 -10.27
CA ILE A 67 -3.00 17.65 -9.83
C ILE A 67 -1.67 17.92 -10.53
N GLY A 68 -1.66 18.57 -11.69
CA GLY A 68 -0.47 18.81 -12.52
C GLY A 68 0.61 19.64 -11.84
N LYS A 69 0.26 20.52 -10.89
CA LYS A 69 1.21 21.33 -10.12
C LYS A 69 2.10 20.50 -9.18
N PHE A 70 1.68 19.28 -8.87
CA PHE A 70 2.35 18.37 -7.93
C PHE A 70 3.00 17.17 -8.61
N LEU A 71 2.90 17.10 -9.94
CA LEU A 71 3.53 16.04 -10.70
C LEU A 71 5.04 16.26 -10.80
N PRO A 72 5.85 15.19 -10.74
CA PRO A 72 7.30 15.29 -10.81
C PRO A 72 7.82 15.90 -12.13
N ASP A 73 7.04 15.83 -13.19
CA ASP A 73 7.42 16.31 -14.53
C ASP A 73 6.37 17.30 -15.06
N LYS A 74 6.69 18.61 -14.96
CA LYS A 74 5.81 19.69 -15.41
C LYS A 74 5.74 19.83 -16.94
N GLU A 75 6.77 19.33 -17.65
CA GLU A 75 6.85 19.40 -19.11
C GLU A 75 6.07 18.27 -19.77
N ARG A 76 5.80 17.20 -19.01
CA ARG A 76 5.02 16.04 -19.44
C ARG A 76 3.96 15.70 -18.39
N PRO A 77 2.87 16.47 -18.32
CA PRO A 77 1.85 16.27 -17.28
C PRO A 77 1.14 14.92 -17.36
N ASP A 78 1.17 14.27 -18.52
CA ASP A 78 0.71 12.90 -18.76
C ASP A 78 1.75 11.82 -18.39
N ALA A 79 3.03 12.20 -18.24
CA ALA A 79 4.08 11.28 -17.85
C ALA A 79 3.92 10.90 -16.36
N GLY A 80 3.67 9.62 -16.12
CA GLY A 80 3.43 9.09 -14.76
C GLY A 80 1.99 9.15 -14.28
N VAL A 81 1.08 9.78 -15.05
CA VAL A 81 -0.35 9.91 -14.76
C VAL A 81 -1.18 9.31 -15.89
N PHE A 82 -2.36 8.81 -15.56
CA PHE A 82 -3.35 8.40 -16.55
C PHE A 82 -4.34 9.54 -16.74
N SER A 83 -4.32 10.13 -17.92
CA SER A 83 -5.17 11.28 -18.27
C SER A 83 -5.99 11.01 -19.52
N PHE A 84 -7.17 11.61 -19.60
CA PHE A 84 -8.05 11.56 -20.74
C PHE A 84 -8.81 12.89 -20.88
N LYS A 85 -9.34 13.13 -22.06
CA LYS A 85 -10.12 14.32 -22.34
C LYS A 85 -11.60 14.01 -22.20
N ASP A 86 -12.29 14.76 -21.35
CA ASP A 86 -13.73 14.74 -21.19
C ASP A 86 -14.28 16.08 -21.69
N GLU A 87 -15.05 16.05 -22.78
CA GLU A 87 -15.46 17.26 -23.52
C GLU A 87 -14.27 18.16 -23.85
N ASN A 88 -14.18 19.32 -23.19
CA ASN A 88 -13.13 20.32 -23.40
C ASN A 88 -12.08 20.37 -22.28
N LYS A 89 -12.18 19.51 -21.26
CA LYS A 89 -11.29 19.51 -20.10
C LYS A 89 -10.48 18.20 -20.01
N TRP A 90 -9.24 18.34 -19.59
CA TRP A 90 -8.42 17.19 -19.23
C TRP A 90 -8.72 16.72 -17.80
N MET A 91 -9.00 15.44 -17.66
CA MET A 91 -9.17 14.73 -16.39
C MET A 91 -8.07 13.71 -16.23
N SER A 92 -7.68 13.47 -14.98
CA SER A 92 -6.67 12.49 -14.63
C SER A 92 -7.14 11.60 -13.49
N LEU A 93 -6.72 10.35 -13.50
CA LEU A 93 -6.79 9.50 -12.32
C LEU A 93 -5.82 10.05 -11.27
N ARG A 94 -6.26 10.15 -10.01
CA ARG A 94 -5.44 10.65 -8.91
C ARG A 94 -4.18 9.82 -8.73
N TYR A 95 -3.05 10.50 -8.63
CA TYR A 95 -1.73 9.92 -8.48
C TYR A 95 -1.40 9.61 -7.00
N ASP A 96 -1.97 10.39 -6.08
CA ASP A 96 -1.93 10.26 -4.63
C ASP A 96 -3.27 10.68 -4.02
N LEU A 97 -3.37 10.68 -2.69
CA LEU A 97 -4.55 11.15 -1.97
C LEU A 97 -4.35 12.57 -1.38
N THR A 98 -3.15 13.13 -1.50
CA THR A 98 -2.75 14.40 -0.90
C THR A 98 -3.15 15.60 -1.77
N ALA A 99 -2.97 15.54 -3.10
CA ALA A 99 -3.39 16.60 -4.00
C ALA A 99 -4.92 16.81 -4.00
N PRO A 100 -5.76 15.74 -4.07
CA PRO A 100 -7.20 15.88 -3.86
C PRO A 100 -7.60 16.45 -2.50
N LEU A 101 -6.85 16.12 -1.43
CA LEU A 101 -7.06 16.72 -0.11
C LEU A 101 -6.81 18.23 -0.14
N ALA A 102 -5.70 18.66 -0.73
CA ALA A 102 -5.36 20.08 -0.80
C ALA A 102 -6.44 20.90 -1.54
N ARG A 103 -6.98 20.34 -2.65
CA ARG A 103 -8.13 20.92 -3.35
C ARG A 103 -9.38 20.98 -2.47
N TYR A 104 -9.70 19.87 -1.75
CA TYR A 104 -10.85 19.82 -0.85
C TYR A 104 -10.74 20.87 0.26
N VAL A 105 -9.58 20.94 0.91
CA VAL A 105 -9.30 21.93 1.98
C VAL A 105 -9.43 23.35 1.46
N ALA A 106 -8.84 23.64 0.31
CA ALA A 106 -8.93 24.98 -0.28
C ALA A 106 -10.38 25.39 -0.58
N LYS A 107 -11.19 24.46 -1.10
CA LYS A 107 -12.62 24.71 -1.39
C LYS A 107 -13.43 24.96 -0.13
N ASN A 108 -13.16 24.24 0.96
CA ASN A 108 -13.95 24.25 2.19
C ASN A 108 -13.20 24.95 3.34
N TYR A 109 -12.24 25.83 3.03
CA TYR A 109 -11.28 26.38 3.99
C TYR A 109 -11.89 27.04 5.22
N LEU A 110 -13.02 27.74 5.05
CA LEU A 110 -13.71 28.45 6.14
C LEU A 110 -14.60 27.52 6.98
N GLU A 111 -15.01 26.39 6.45
CA GLU A 111 -15.99 25.49 7.07
C GLU A 111 -15.33 24.39 7.91
N ILE A 112 -14.10 23.98 7.53
CA ILE A 112 -13.41 22.89 8.25
C ILE A 112 -12.72 23.40 9.53
N PRO A 113 -12.77 22.63 10.63
CA PRO A 113 -12.02 22.96 11.84
C PRO A 113 -10.51 22.89 11.58
N LYS A 114 -9.72 23.71 12.28
CA LYS A 114 -8.26 23.71 12.21
C LYS A 114 -7.67 23.52 13.62
N PRO A 115 -6.76 22.56 13.82
CA PRO A 115 -6.26 21.58 12.83
C PRO A 115 -7.32 20.56 12.41
N PHE A 116 -7.35 20.26 11.11
CA PHE A 116 -8.19 19.22 10.52
C PHE A 116 -7.39 17.92 10.44
N LYS A 117 -7.86 16.90 11.17
CA LYS A 117 -7.29 15.54 11.19
C LYS A 117 -8.12 14.67 10.27
N ARG A 118 -7.57 14.25 9.15
CA ARG A 118 -8.29 13.35 8.22
C ARG A 118 -7.49 12.12 7.87
N TYR A 119 -8.18 11.03 7.54
CA TYR A 119 -7.58 9.89 6.86
C TYR A 119 -8.41 9.46 5.66
N GLN A 120 -7.76 8.78 4.73
CA GLN A 120 -8.38 8.21 3.54
C GLN A 120 -7.73 6.88 3.18
N LEU A 121 -8.57 5.96 2.72
CA LEU A 121 -8.17 4.75 2.02
C LEU A 121 -8.68 4.87 0.59
N GLY A 122 -7.84 4.62 -0.40
CA GLY A 122 -8.28 4.76 -1.79
C GLY A 122 -7.26 4.24 -2.79
N SER A 123 -7.76 3.77 -3.94
CA SER A 123 -6.91 3.44 -5.07
C SER A 123 -6.26 4.70 -5.64
N VAL A 124 -4.99 4.57 -6.01
CA VAL A 124 -4.23 5.57 -6.74
C VAL A 124 -3.58 4.92 -7.98
N TRP A 125 -3.33 5.73 -8.99
CA TRP A 125 -2.85 5.24 -10.28
C TRP A 125 -1.55 5.93 -10.67
N ARG A 126 -0.52 5.13 -10.99
CA ARG A 126 0.78 5.65 -11.41
C ARG A 126 1.22 4.96 -12.69
N ASN A 127 1.44 5.74 -13.74
CA ASN A 127 1.93 5.23 -15.01
C ASN A 127 3.45 5.01 -14.97
N GLU A 128 3.90 4.23 -13.98
CA GLU A 128 5.30 3.89 -13.75
C GLU A 128 5.61 2.44 -14.16
N LYS A 129 6.90 2.12 -14.28
CA LYS A 129 7.33 0.74 -14.54
C LYS A 129 7.00 -0.16 -13.34
N PRO A 130 6.21 -1.23 -13.51
CA PRO A 130 5.82 -2.11 -12.42
C PRO A 130 7.01 -2.88 -11.84
N GLY A 131 6.88 -3.31 -10.56
CA GLY A 131 7.89 -4.08 -9.85
C GLY A 131 7.28 -4.86 -8.67
N PRO A 132 8.08 -5.57 -7.87
CA PRO A 132 7.60 -6.34 -6.72
C PRO A 132 6.82 -5.47 -5.74
N GLY A 133 5.53 -5.78 -5.53
CA GLY A 133 4.59 -4.99 -4.73
C GLY A 133 4.35 -3.57 -5.26
N ARG A 134 4.72 -3.28 -6.50
CA ARG A 134 4.45 -2.00 -7.18
C ARG A 134 3.63 -2.25 -8.43
N PHE A 135 2.41 -1.83 -8.37
CA PHE A 135 1.43 -1.92 -9.44
C PHE A 135 1.14 -0.51 -9.99
N ARG A 136 0.51 -0.43 -11.16
CA ARG A 136 0.03 0.83 -11.71
C ARG A 136 -1.27 1.32 -11.07
N GLU A 137 -2.03 0.39 -10.49
CA GLU A 137 -3.14 0.64 -9.58
C GLU A 137 -2.85 -0.04 -8.26
N PHE A 138 -2.90 0.71 -7.16
CA PHE A 138 -2.67 0.18 -5.82
C PHE A 138 -3.45 0.96 -4.77
N LEU A 139 -3.74 0.30 -3.66
CA LEU A 139 -4.45 0.91 -2.54
C LEU A 139 -3.45 1.66 -1.64
N GLN A 140 -3.76 2.92 -1.35
CA GLN A 140 -3.00 3.79 -0.47
C GLN A 140 -3.85 4.17 0.74
N PHE A 141 -3.21 4.26 1.89
CA PHE A 141 -3.72 4.87 3.11
C PHE A 141 -2.94 6.15 3.38
N ASP A 142 -3.63 7.24 3.65
CA ASP A 142 -3.06 8.51 4.06
C ASP A 142 -3.72 9.02 5.34
N ALA A 143 -2.91 9.59 6.23
CA ALA A 143 -3.36 10.31 7.40
C ALA A 143 -2.67 11.68 7.47
N ASP A 144 -3.43 12.76 7.62
CA ASP A 144 -2.93 14.12 7.54
C ASP A 144 -3.48 15.01 8.65
N TYR A 145 -2.62 15.90 9.12
CA TYR A 145 -2.94 17.09 9.89
C TYR A 145 -2.86 18.31 8.99
N VAL A 146 -3.93 19.07 8.88
CA VAL A 146 -4.00 20.26 8.02
C VAL A 146 -4.35 21.50 8.88
N GLY A 147 -3.62 22.58 8.70
CA GLY A 147 -3.82 23.83 9.43
C GLY A 147 -3.07 23.92 10.77
N THR A 148 -1.89 23.25 10.90
CA THR A 148 -1.04 23.36 12.08
C THR A 148 0.46 23.40 11.73
N LYS A 149 1.19 24.28 12.41
CA LYS A 149 2.67 24.35 12.39
C LYS A 149 3.31 23.54 13.51
N ASN A 150 2.51 22.99 14.44
CA ASN A 150 3.01 22.30 15.63
C ASN A 150 3.65 20.97 15.24
N LEU A 151 4.92 20.77 15.59
CA LEU A 151 5.70 19.57 15.32
C LEU A 151 5.22 18.33 16.09
N GLN A 152 4.34 18.51 17.09
CA GLN A 152 3.65 17.39 17.74
C GLN A 152 2.83 16.59 16.71
N ALA A 153 2.22 17.23 15.71
CA ALA A 153 1.49 16.55 14.65
C ALA A 153 2.41 15.62 13.84
N ASP A 154 3.62 16.08 13.53
CA ASP A 154 4.65 15.32 12.82
C ASP A 154 5.09 14.09 13.63
N ALA A 155 5.36 14.30 14.91
CA ALA A 155 5.76 13.24 15.83
C ALA A 155 4.63 12.22 16.06
N GLU A 156 3.38 12.67 16.24
CA GLU A 156 2.22 11.80 16.44
C GLU A 156 1.97 10.89 15.23
N LEU A 157 2.18 11.38 14.00
CA LEU A 157 2.07 10.56 12.80
C LEU A 157 3.09 9.42 12.78
N CYS A 158 4.31 9.62 13.29
CA CYS A 158 5.31 8.56 13.42
C CYS A 158 4.92 7.50 14.46
N VAL A 159 4.32 7.93 15.58
CA VAL A 159 3.81 7.02 16.62
C VAL A 159 2.60 6.25 16.11
N LEU A 160 1.67 6.92 15.47
CA LEU A 160 0.45 6.37 14.88
C LEU A 160 0.77 5.30 13.83
N ILE A 161 1.70 5.56 12.89
CA ILE A 161 2.08 4.58 11.88
C ILE A 161 2.69 3.33 12.51
N SER A 162 3.47 3.48 13.58
CA SER A 162 4.04 2.36 14.33
C SER A 162 2.95 1.51 14.97
N GLU A 163 1.96 2.13 15.60
CA GLU A 163 0.82 1.41 16.19
C GLU A 163 0.03 0.63 15.14
N ILE A 164 -0.21 1.23 13.97
CA ILE A 164 -0.84 0.52 12.84
C ILE A 164 -0.05 -0.73 12.46
N LEU A 165 1.26 -0.61 12.28
CA LEU A 165 2.11 -1.73 11.86
C LEU A 165 2.16 -2.83 12.91
N GLU A 166 2.25 -2.46 14.19
CA GLU A 166 2.24 -3.43 15.30
C GLU A 166 0.89 -4.17 15.38
N LYS A 167 -0.24 -3.48 15.22
CA LYS A 167 -1.57 -4.10 15.13
C LYS A 167 -1.72 -5.01 13.91
N CYS A 168 -1.03 -4.68 12.81
CA CYS A 168 -1.00 -5.53 11.62
C CYS A 168 -0.06 -6.74 11.74
N GLY A 169 0.57 -6.98 12.89
CA GLY A 169 1.39 -8.16 13.15
C GLY A 169 2.88 -7.99 12.85
N LEU A 170 3.37 -6.75 12.68
CA LEU A 170 4.79 -6.45 12.62
C LEU A 170 5.32 -6.16 14.03
N GLY A 171 6.37 -6.86 14.44
CA GLY A 171 7.08 -6.52 15.68
C GLY A 171 8.02 -5.32 15.49
N LYS A 172 8.43 -4.69 16.59
CA LYS A 172 9.33 -3.51 16.55
C LYS A 172 10.64 -3.76 15.80
N LYS A 173 11.14 -5.00 15.76
CA LYS A 173 12.33 -5.40 14.98
C LYS A 173 12.09 -5.49 13.47
N ASP A 174 10.83 -5.60 13.03
CA ASP A 174 10.47 -5.86 11.64
C ASP A 174 10.45 -4.59 10.79
N TYR A 175 10.47 -3.40 11.41
CA TYR A 175 10.44 -2.13 10.68
C TYR A 175 11.22 -1.04 11.45
N THR A 176 11.51 0.05 10.77
CA THR A 176 12.12 1.26 11.35
C THR A 176 11.47 2.50 10.73
N VAL A 177 11.09 3.46 11.58
CA VAL A 177 10.68 4.79 11.14
C VAL A 177 11.92 5.67 11.02
N LYS A 178 12.34 5.95 9.80
CA LYS A 178 13.43 6.89 9.52
C LYS A 178 12.88 8.30 9.51
N ILE A 179 13.62 9.24 10.10
CA ILE A 179 13.26 10.66 10.13
C ILE A 179 14.40 11.51 9.59
N SER A 180 14.05 12.56 8.88
CA SER A 180 14.95 13.60 8.36
C SER A 180 14.21 14.94 8.30
N SER A 181 14.87 15.97 7.77
CA SER A 181 14.23 17.25 7.49
C SER A 181 14.68 17.82 6.14
N ARG A 182 13.73 18.38 5.40
CA ARG A 182 14.02 19.13 4.18
C ARG A 182 14.96 20.32 4.45
N LYS A 183 14.83 20.94 5.63
CA LYS A 183 15.69 22.07 6.03
C LYS A 183 17.17 21.71 6.06
N LEU A 184 17.52 20.45 6.40
CA LEU A 184 18.92 19.98 6.32
C LEU A 184 19.45 20.00 4.87
N THR A 185 18.63 19.52 3.94
CA THR A 185 18.98 19.49 2.54
C THR A 185 19.07 20.91 1.96
N ASP A 186 18.15 21.80 2.34
CA ASP A 186 18.12 23.18 1.88
C ASP A 186 19.36 23.96 2.38
N LYS A 187 19.72 23.83 3.66
CA LYS A 187 20.96 24.38 4.24
C LYS A 187 22.22 23.85 3.51
N LEU A 188 22.23 22.55 3.19
CA LEU A 188 23.34 21.94 2.43
C LEU A 188 23.44 22.53 1.03
N PHE A 189 22.31 22.68 0.32
CA PHE A 189 22.29 23.25 -1.03
C PHE A 189 22.72 24.73 -1.05
N GLU A 190 22.29 25.50 -0.05
CA GLU A 190 22.71 26.88 0.13
C GLU A 190 24.24 26.97 0.33
N LYS A 191 24.78 26.17 1.25
CA LYS A 191 26.24 26.06 1.50
C LYS A 191 27.03 25.71 0.23
N LEU A 192 26.48 24.83 -0.59
CA LEU A 192 27.09 24.38 -1.84
C LEU A 192 26.79 25.29 -3.04
N LYS A 193 26.04 26.38 -2.84
CA LYS A 193 25.60 27.32 -3.88
C LYS A 193 24.81 26.63 -5.01
N ILE A 194 24.04 25.61 -4.68
CA ILE A 194 23.10 24.94 -5.59
C ILE A 194 21.78 25.70 -5.54
N THR A 195 21.61 26.71 -6.41
CA THR A 195 20.47 27.66 -6.34
C THR A 195 19.49 27.53 -7.52
N SER A 196 19.95 26.94 -8.63
CA SER A 196 19.09 26.71 -9.79
C SER A 196 17.99 25.70 -9.46
N LYS A 197 16.72 26.02 -9.72
CA LYS A 197 15.58 25.12 -9.49
C LYS A 197 15.75 23.78 -10.20
N ASP A 198 16.24 23.77 -11.44
CA ASP A 198 16.49 22.56 -12.21
C ASP A 198 17.59 21.69 -11.54
N GLN A 199 18.68 22.33 -11.11
CA GLN A 199 19.78 21.64 -10.44
C GLN A 199 19.35 21.07 -9.07
N VAL A 200 18.60 21.83 -8.27
CA VAL A 200 18.01 21.38 -7.00
C VAL A 200 17.12 20.16 -7.23
N SER A 201 16.16 20.26 -8.16
CA SER A 201 15.24 19.19 -8.49
C SER A 201 15.96 17.92 -8.97
N THR A 202 16.94 18.08 -9.88
CA THR A 202 17.72 16.95 -10.39
C THR A 202 18.58 16.30 -9.30
N THR A 203 19.18 17.12 -8.39
CA THR A 203 19.94 16.63 -7.24
C THR A 203 19.04 15.82 -6.30
N LEU A 204 17.87 16.34 -5.93
CA LEU A 204 16.91 15.62 -5.07
C LEU A 204 16.46 14.30 -5.67
N ARG A 205 16.15 14.28 -6.97
CA ARG A 205 15.78 13.04 -7.69
C ARG A 205 16.94 12.03 -7.75
N ALA A 206 18.18 12.49 -7.80
CA ALA A 206 19.35 11.62 -7.76
C ALA A 206 19.53 11.00 -6.36
N LEU A 207 19.37 11.81 -5.32
CA LEU A 207 19.51 11.39 -3.93
C LEU A 207 18.40 10.42 -3.50
N ASP A 208 17.16 10.65 -3.90
CA ASP A 208 16.01 9.75 -3.66
C ASP A 208 16.21 8.32 -4.24
N LYS A 209 17.12 8.20 -5.22
CA LYS A 209 17.42 6.92 -5.85
C LYS A 209 18.57 6.15 -5.18
N ILE A 210 19.25 6.70 -4.17
CA ILE A 210 20.42 6.08 -3.53
C ILE A 210 20.09 4.69 -3.00
N ASP A 211 19.00 4.51 -2.28
CA ASP A 211 18.59 3.22 -1.70
C ASP A 211 18.35 2.14 -2.76
N ARG A 212 17.96 2.54 -3.98
CA ARG A 212 17.67 1.62 -5.09
C ARG A 212 18.84 1.36 -5.98
N LEU A 213 19.63 2.38 -6.28
CA LEU A 213 20.73 2.31 -7.26
C LEU A 213 22.09 2.08 -6.62
N GLY A 214 22.22 2.38 -5.32
CA GLY A 214 23.50 2.49 -4.64
C GLY A 214 24.18 3.83 -4.89
N TRP A 215 25.15 4.15 -4.01
CA TRP A 215 25.83 5.44 -4.02
C TRP A 215 26.60 5.71 -5.31
N GLU A 216 27.31 4.72 -5.86
CA GLU A 216 28.12 4.88 -7.06
C GLU A 216 27.29 5.26 -8.31
N GLU A 217 26.11 4.70 -8.45
CA GLU A 217 25.20 5.05 -9.54
C GLU A 217 24.51 6.40 -9.30
N ALA A 218 24.22 6.73 -8.03
CA ALA A 218 23.71 8.05 -7.66
C ALA A 218 24.72 9.16 -7.91
N LYS A 219 26.02 8.94 -7.66
CA LYS A 219 27.11 9.88 -8.00
C LYS A 219 27.10 10.28 -9.47
N LYS A 220 26.86 9.34 -10.38
CA LYS A 220 26.76 9.64 -11.81
C LYS A 220 25.61 10.59 -12.11
N LEU A 221 24.45 10.40 -11.44
CA LEU A 221 23.29 11.29 -11.57
C LEU A 221 23.51 12.67 -10.90
N LEU A 222 24.33 12.74 -9.86
CA LEU A 222 24.75 14.01 -9.27
C LEU A 222 25.71 14.77 -10.17
N GLY A 223 26.59 14.05 -10.91
CA GLY A 223 27.52 14.59 -11.89
C GLY A 223 26.88 14.78 -13.27
N GLU A 224 27.53 14.22 -14.31
CA GLU A 224 27.16 14.42 -15.71
C GLU A 224 25.86 13.70 -16.12
N GLY A 225 25.55 12.58 -15.50
CA GLY A 225 24.39 11.76 -15.84
C GLY A 225 24.72 10.28 -15.95
N ARG A 226 23.71 9.47 -16.32
CA ARG A 226 23.82 8.02 -16.32
C ARG A 226 23.08 7.41 -17.51
N LYS A 227 23.71 6.40 -18.14
CA LYS A 227 23.03 5.44 -19.02
C LYS A 227 22.57 4.24 -18.21
N ASP A 228 21.32 3.83 -18.36
CA ASP A 228 20.81 2.62 -17.73
C ASP A 228 21.15 1.36 -18.55
N LYS A 229 20.70 0.18 -18.07
CA LYS A 229 20.96 -1.10 -18.76
C LYS A 229 20.22 -1.23 -20.10
N SER A 230 19.19 -0.42 -20.35
CA SER A 230 18.49 -0.33 -21.63
C SER A 230 19.13 0.64 -22.63
N GLY A 231 20.14 1.39 -22.18
CA GLY A 231 20.82 2.40 -22.98
C GLY A 231 20.23 3.80 -22.86
N ASP A 232 19.14 3.98 -22.11
CA ASP A 232 18.50 5.26 -21.90
C ASP A 232 19.38 6.17 -21.04
N TYR A 233 19.61 7.40 -21.52
CA TYR A 233 20.42 8.38 -20.82
C TYR A 233 19.56 9.29 -19.95
N THR A 234 19.93 9.38 -18.67
CA THR A 234 19.37 10.34 -17.71
C THR A 234 20.39 11.44 -17.45
N LYS A 235 20.05 12.69 -17.75
CA LYS A 235 20.89 13.87 -17.50
C LYS A 235 21.15 14.02 -16.00
N GLY A 236 22.37 14.38 -15.62
CA GLY A 236 22.77 14.62 -14.23
C GLY A 236 22.58 16.07 -13.78
N ALA A 237 22.82 16.29 -12.49
CA ALA A 237 22.73 17.60 -11.86
C ALA A 237 23.93 18.51 -12.12
N LYS A 238 24.99 17.99 -12.75
CA LYS A 238 26.24 18.70 -13.07
C LYS A 238 26.97 19.30 -11.86
N LEU A 239 26.93 18.59 -10.73
CA LEU A 239 27.67 18.98 -9.54
C LEU A 239 29.17 18.67 -9.70
N SER A 240 30.00 19.51 -9.07
CA SER A 240 31.44 19.24 -8.98
C SER A 240 31.75 18.07 -8.04
N ASN A 241 32.91 17.46 -8.18
CA ASN A 241 33.36 16.37 -7.31
C ASN A 241 33.40 16.79 -5.83
N ASP A 242 33.77 18.05 -5.52
CA ASP A 242 33.81 18.54 -4.14
C ASP A 242 32.42 18.75 -3.57
N GLN A 243 31.44 19.21 -4.38
CA GLN A 243 30.06 19.26 -3.99
C GLN A 243 29.50 17.86 -3.69
N ILE A 244 29.79 16.88 -4.55
CA ILE A 244 29.35 15.48 -4.38
C ILE A 244 29.95 14.86 -3.10
N LYS A 245 31.27 15.07 -2.83
CA LYS A 245 31.92 14.60 -1.60
C LYS A 245 31.29 15.23 -0.35
N THR A 246 30.99 16.54 -0.40
CA THR A 246 30.34 17.22 0.72
C THR A 246 28.93 16.69 0.99
N ILE A 247 28.16 16.42 -0.07
CA ILE A 247 26.86 15.76 0.05
C ILE A 247 27.02 14.38 0.71
N GLU A 248 27.97 13.56 0.22
CA GLU A 248 28.25 12.22 0.75
C GLU A 248 28.52 12.24 2.26
N SER A 249 29.46 13.09 2.69
CA SER A 249 29.84 13.21 4.09
C SER A 249 28.67 13.70 4.97
N THR A 250 27.84 14.61 4.46
CA THR A 250 26.65 15.11 5.17
C THR A 250 25.60 14.01 5.32
N LEU A 251 25.35 13.21 4.28
CA LEU A 251 24.40 12.11 4.34
C LEU A 251 24.86 10.94 5.22
N GLN A 252 26.16 10.83 5.47
CA GLN A 252 26.73 9.84 6.39
C GLN A 252 26.67 10.29 7.87
N SER A 253 26.47 11.58 8.12
CA SER A 253 26.31 12.09 9.49
C SER A 253 25.08 11.48 10.16
N ARG A 254 25.25 11.04 11.41
CA ARG A 254 24.15 10.45 12.21
C ARG A 254 23.71 11.41 13.33
N THR A 255 24.27 12.59 13.37
CA THR A 255 23.91 13.61 14.38
C THR A 255 22.86 14.54 13.81
N PRO A 256 21.68 14.65 14.43
CA PRO A 256 20.67 15.61 14.02
C PRO A 256 21.20 17.05 14.19
N ASP A 257 21.12 17.83 13.13
CA ASP A 257 21.51 19.27 13.13
C ASP A 257 20.37 20.10 12.51
N SER A 258 19.17 19.95 13.07
CA SER A 258 18.00 20.70 12.67
C SER A 258 17.06 20.86 13.86
N GLU A 259 16.63 22.10 14.14
CA GLU A 259 15.78 22.43 15.30
C GLU A 259 14.48 21.63 15.31
N ASP A 260 13.85 21.45 14.12
CA ASP A 260 12.61 20.71 14.00
C ASP A 260 12.80 19.21 14.35
N ILE A 261 13.92 18.60 13.96
CA ILE A 261 14.22 17.21 14.33
C ILE A 261 14.51 17.12 15.83
N LEU A 262 15.29 18.04 16.40
CA LEU A 262 15.58 18.03 17.84
C LEU A 262 14.31 18.17 18.69
N GLU A 263 13.34 18.98 18.26
CA GLU A 263 12.04 19.10 18.90
C GLU A 263 11.24 17.81 18.79
N ILE A 264 11.16 17.21 17.60
CA ILE A 264 10.48 15.92 17.39
C ILE A 264 11.08 14.82 18.29
N LEU A 265 12.40 14.78 18.46
CA LEU A 265 13.05 13.80 19.33
C LEU A 265 12.63 13.96 20.79
N LYS A 266 12.50 15.18 21.30
CA LYS A 266 11.96 15.45 22.65
C LYS A 266 10.51 14.96 22.79
N ILE A 267 9.70 15.15 21.74
CA ILE A 267 8.33 14.66 21.73
C ILE A 267 8.28 13.13 21.70
N PHE A 268 9.18 12.47 20.95
CA PHE A 268 9.31 11.01 20.97
C PHE A 268 9.68 10.45 22.33
N GLU A 269 10.54 11.15 23.07
CA GLU A 269 10.86 10.81 24.46
C GLU A 269 9.60 10.86 25.35
N ALA A 270 8.78 11.91 25.22
CA ALA A 270 7.53 12.04 25.96
C ALA A 270 6.52 10.92 25.61
N TYR A 271 6.46 10.46 24.37
CA TYR A 271 5.68 9.31 23.93
C TYR A 271 6.32 7.96 24.31
N ASN A 272 7.54 7.94 24.85
CA ASN A 272 8.37 6.72 25.01
C ASN A 272 8.51 5.94 23.67
N PHE A 273 8.51 6.66 22.56
CA PHE A 273 8.66 6.09 21.22
C PHE A 273 10.14 5.89 20.92
N LYS A 274 10.55 4.64 20.64
CA LYS A 274 11.97 4.27 20.44
C LYS A 274 12.26 3.66 19.08
N ASN A 275 11.20 3.32 18.29
CA ASN A 275 11.37 2.62 17.01
C ASN A 275 11.60 3.59 15.84
N TYR A 276 12.56 4.49 16.02
CA TYR A 276 12.94 5.46 15.00
C TYR A 276 14.47 5.50 14.79
N LYS A 277 14.87 6.09 13.69
CA LYS A 277 16.27 6.38 13.37
C LYS A 277 16.36 7.71 12.63
N PHE A 278 17.25 8.59 13.07
CA PHE A 278 17.62 9.75 12.26
C PHE A 278 18.47 9.27 11.08
N ASP A 279 18.05 9.63 9.85
CA ASP A 279 18.74 9.24 8.63
C ASP A 279 18.66 10.39 7.59
N PRO A 280 19.72 11.22 7.46
CA PRO A 280 19.70 12.37 6.55
C PRO A 280 19.63 11.98 5.07
N SER A 281 19.81 10.69 4.74
CA SER A 281 19.62 10.18 3.37
C SER A 281 18.15 10.06 2.96
N VAL A 282 17.21 10.16 3.92
CA VAL A 282 15.78 10.23 3.62
C VAL A 282 15.44 11.62 3.08
N ILE A 283 15.33 11.73 1.78
CA ILE A 283 15.11 13.01 1.08
C ILE A 283 13.73 13.07 0.46
N ARG A 284 13.20 11.95 0.01
CA ARG A 284 11.95 11.78 -0.72
C ARG A 284 11.79 12.71 -1.93
N GLY A 285 11.43 12.12 -3.07
CA GLY A 285 11.43 12.76 -4.37
C GLY A 285 10.30 13.77 -4.62
N LEU A 286 9.47 14.10 -3.63
CA LEU A 286 8.39 15.07 -3.79
C LEU A 286 8.87 16.47 -3.36
N GLU A 287 8.87 17.41 -4.30
CA GLU A 287 9.38 18.76 -4.12
C GLU A 287 8.54 19.62 -3.16
N TYR A 288 7.37 19.14 -2.73
CA TYR A 288 6.47 19.92 -1.88
C TYR A 288 6.78 19.85 -0.37
N TYR A 289 7.72 18.99 0.07
CA TYR A 289 8.09 18.93 1.49
C TYR A 289 8.86 20.17 1.92
N THR A 290 8.51 20.69 3.13
CA THR A 290 9.03 21.96 3.67
C THR A 290 9.71 21.81 5.02
N GLY A 291 9.62 20.67 5.68
CA GLY A 291 10.12 20.42 7.03
C GLY A 291 10.47 18.96 7.27
N PRO A 292 10.01 18.37 8.39
CA PRO A 292 10.25 16.97 8.73
C PRO A 292 9.77 16.02 7.62
N ILE A 293 10.53 14.96 7.40
CA ILE A 293 10.29 13.92 6.40
C ILE A 293 10.39 12.56 7.10
N PHE A 294 9.47 11.65 6.76
CA PHE A 294 9.39 10.32 7.36
C PHE A 294 9.46 9.25 6.29
N GLU A 295 10.10 8.12 6.63
CA GLU A 295 10.08 6.92 5.82
C GLU A 295 10.00 5.68 6.69
N VAL A 296 9.13 4.75 6.33
CA VAL A 296 8.95 3.48 7.04
C VAL A 296 9.55 2.36 6.22
N ASN A 297 10.63 1.79 6.71
CA ASN A 297 11.37 0.73 6.03
C ASN A 297 11.18 -0.61 6.76
N LEU A 298 10.99 -1.68 5.98
CA LEU A 298 11.04 -3.04 6.52
C LEU A 298 12.48 -3.48 6.72
N ASN A 299 12.73 -4.16 7.85
CA ASN A 299 14.04 -4.66 8.23
C ASN A 299 14.29 -6.12 7.81
N PHE A 300 13.30 -6.75 7.14
CA PHE A 300 13.43 -8.12 6.64
C PHE A 300 13.39 -8.17 5.11
N GLN A 301 13.92 -9.24 4.56
CA GLN A 301 13.97 -9.48 3.12
C GLN A 301 12.70 -10.21 2.67
N VAL A 302 12.32 -9.98 1.43
CA VAL A 302 11.20 -10.64 0.75
C VAL A 302 11.66 -11.29 -0.55
N LYS A 303 10.90 -12.25 -1.06
CA LYS A 303 11.14 -12.85 -2.38
C LYS A 303 10.32 -12.10 -3.44
N ASN A 304 10.96 -11.76 -4.55
CA ASN A 304 10.25 -11.25 -5.72
C ASN A 304 9.51 -12.38 -6.46
N LEU A 305 8.77 -12.02 -7.50
CA LEU A 305 8.01 -12.99 -8.32
C LEU A 305 8.89 -14.07 -9.00
N LYS A 306 10.22 -13.83 -9.10
CA LYS A 306 11.21 -14.77 -9.62
C LYS A 306 11.84 -15.62 -8.52
N GLY A 307 11.37 -15.53 -7.26
CA GLY A 307 11.93 -16.24 -6.11
C GLY A 307 13.25 -15.67 -5.56
N GLN A 308 13.75 -14.58 -6.12
CA GLN A 308 14.99 -13.94 -5.67
C GLN A 308 14.75 -13.13 -4.41
N THR A 309 15.63 -13.28 -3.44
CA THR A 309 15.60 -12.48 -2.21
C THR A 309 16.01 -11.04 -2.50
N ILE A 310 15.17 -10.09 -2.10
CA ILE A 310 15.41 -8.66 -2.27
C ILE A 310 15.17 -7.90 -0.97
N GLN A 311 15.90 -6.80 -0.78
CA GLN A 311 15.53 -5.80 0.22
C GLN A 311 14.27 -5.09 -0.25
N PHE A 312 13.21 -5.12 0.58
CA PHE A 312 11.92 -4.60 0.14
C PHE A 312 11.86 -3.06 0.15
N GLY A 313 12.59 -2.43 1.06
CA GLY A 313 12.65 -0.98 1.21
C GLY A 313 11.41 -0.39 1.87
N SER A 314 11.08 0.84 1.49
CA SER A 314 10.00 1.62 2.10
C SER A 314 8.63 1.06 1.79
N ILE A 315 7.77 0.94 2.81
CA ILE A 315 6.35 0.61 2.70
C ILE A 315 5.46 1.84 2.86
N GLY A 316 6.01 2.92 3.37
CA GLY A 316 5.27 4.15 3.62
C GLY A 316 6.19 5.32 3.88
N GLY A 317 5.61 6.47 4.05
CA GLY A 317 6.33 7.66 4.43
C GLY A 317 5.53 8.93 4.18
N GLY A 318 6.06 10.04 4.62
CA GLY A 318 5.38 11.33 4.58
C GLY A 318 6.28 12.47 4.97
N GLY A 319 5.68 13.53 5.46
CA GLY A 319 6.36 14.70 5.96
C GLY A 319 5.49 15.95 5.93
N ARG A 320 6.09 17.08 6.25
CA ARG A 320 5.45 18.40 6.29
C ARG A 320 5.43 19.05 4.91
N TYR A 321 4.27 19.59 4.52
CA TYR A 321 4.03 20.21 3.22
C TYR A 321 3.20 21.49 3.33
N ASP A 322 3.81 22.56 3.83
CA ASP A 322 3.12 23.78 4.23
C ASP A 322 2.52 24.56 3.03
N ASN A 323 3.04 24.38 1.82
CA ASN A 323 2.67 25.17 0.65
C ASN A 323 1.65 24.51 -0.27
N LEU A 324 1.17 23.31 0.04
CA LEU A 324 0.37 22.53 -0.90
C LEU A 324 -1.03 23.12 -1.09
N VAL A 325 -1.69 23.49 0.01
CA VAL A 325 -3.03 24.10 -0.03
C VAL A 325 -2.98 25.50 -0.64
N SER A 326 -1.91 26.26 -0.36
CA SER A 326 -1.72 27.61 -0.89
C SER A 326 -1.64 27.68 -2.43
N ASN A 327 -1.32 26.56 -3.08
CA ASN A 327 -1.35 26.50 -4.56
C ASN A 327 -2.75 26.65 -5.17
N PHE A 328 -3.81 26.43 -4.40
CA PHE A 328 -5.20 26.62 -4.83
C PHE A 328 -5.76 28.01 -4.49
N GLY A 329 -5.02 28.84 -3.74
CA GLY A 329 -5.38 30.19 -3.33
C GLY A 329 -4.36 30.70 -2.31
N ASN A 330 -4.35 31.98 -2.00
CA ASN A 330 -3.41 32.55 -1.01
C ASN A 330 -3.82 32.19 0.43
N LEU A 331 -3.78 30.89 0.76
CA LEU A 331 -4.18 30.35 2.06
C LEU A 331 -2.94 29.88 2.84
N ASP A 332 -2.69 30.46 4.03
CA ASP A 332 -1.69 29.94 4.97
C ASP A 332 -2.29 28.70 5.66
N CYS A 333 -1.98 27.53 5.14
CA CYS A 333 -2.53 26.27 5.63
C CYS A 333 -1.45 25.18 5.67
N PRO A 334 -0.56 25.25 6.67
CA PRO A 334 0.51 24.28 6.85
C PRO A 334 -0.06 22.90 7.15
N ALA A 335 0.59 21.87 6.62
CA ALA A 335 0.12 20.51 6.78
C ALA A 335 1.28 19.51 6.90
N THR A 336 0.98 18.38 7.52
CA THR A 336 1.88 17.23 7.59
C THR A 336 1.07 15.95 7.45
N GLY A 337 1.62 14.93 6.80
CA GLY A 337 0.91 13.68 6.56
C GLY A 337 1.83 12.50 6.39
N ILE A 338 1.26 11.31 6.51
CA ILE A 338 1.96 10.05 6.30
C ILE A 338 1.10 9.08 5.49
N SER A 339 1.73 8.33 4.61
CA SER A 339 1.08 7.35 3.72
C SER A 339 1.64 5.96 3.91
N ILE A 340 0.79 4.94 3.71
CA ILE A 340 1.19 3.53 3.54
C ILE A 340 0.69 3.04 2.19
N GLY A 341 1.57 2.42 1.39
CA GLY A 341 1.15 1.60 0.27
C GLY A 341 0.63 0.25 0.78
N LEU A 342 -0.70 0.08 0.85
CA LEU A 342 -1.29 -1.11 1.44
C LEU A 342 -0.87 -2.39 0.72
N ASP A 343 -0.81 -2.37 -0.60
CA ASP A 343 -0.40 -3.54 -1.38
C ASP A 343 1.04 -3.97 -1.06
N ARG A 344 1.91 -3.02 -0.73
CA ARG A 344 3.27 -3.33 -0.28
C ARG A 344 3.28 -3.96 1.11
N LEU A 345 2.46 -3.43 2.04
CA LEU A 345 2.33 -4.01 3.37
C LEU A 345 1.71 -5.40 3.32
N VAL A 346 0.63 -5.58 2.55
CA VAL A 346 -0.02 -6.89 2.34
C VAL A 346 0.96 -7.90 1.74
N PHE A 347 1.70 -7.51 0.69
CA PHE A 347 2.72 -8.36 0.07
C PHE A 347 3.81 -8.78 1.07
N ALA A 348 4.26 -7.88 1.93
CA ALA A 348 5.24 -8.17 2.96
C ALA A 348 4.68 -9.13 4.02
N LEU A 349 3.45 -8.91 4.49
CA LEU A 349 2.78 -9.78 5.46
C LEU A 349 2.56 -11.19 4.91
N MET A 350 2.22 -11.34 3.63
CA MET A 350 2.07 -12.65 2.97
C MET A 350 3.37 -13.48 3.02
N GLN A 351 4.52 -12.86 3.10
CA GLN A 351 5.82 -13.52 3.12
C GLN A 351 6.43 -13.65 4.53
N LYS A 352 5.82 -13.01 5.52
CA LYS A 352 6.26 -13.11 6.91
C LYS A 352 5.89 -14.50 7.47
N LYS A 353 6.90 -15.29 7.90
CA LYS A 353 6.72 -16.69 8.33
C LYS A 353 5.73 -16.86 9.48
N ASP A 354 5.73 -15.91 10.41
CA ASP A 354 4.91 -15.95 11.62
C ASP A 354 3.52 -15.33 11.44
N PHE A 355 3.24 -14.78 10.24
CA PHE A 355 1.94 -14.18 9.96
C PHE A 355 0.98 -15.22 9.42
N LYS A 356 -0.10 -15.45 10.14
CA LYS A 356 -1.18 -16.36 9.74
C LYS A 356 -2.50 -15.61 9.75
N ILE A 357 -3.27 -15.78 8.70
CA ILE A 357 -4.66 -15.33 8.65
C ILE A 357 -5.56 -16.57 8.58
N LYS A 358 -6.67 -16.53 9.31
CA LYS A 358 -7.62 -17.64 9.29
C LYS A 358 -8.22 -17.80 7.90
N SER A 359 -8.28 -19.04 7.44
CA SER A 359 -8.96 -19.36 6.18
C SER A 359 -10.45 -19.15 6.33
N THR A 360 -11.09 -18.56 5.31
CA THR A 360 -12.55 -18.44 5.18
C THR A 360 -13.12 -19.49 4.24
N ARG A 361 -12.27 -20.40 3.76
CA ARG A 361 -12.69 -21.46 2.83
C ARG A 361 -13.74 -22.36 3.47
N PRO A 362 -14.80 -22.73 2.73
CA PRO A 362 -15.86 -23.54 3.29
C PRO A 362 -15.41 -24.98 3.57
N VAL A 363 -15.95 -25.55 4.64
CA VAL A 363 -15.97 -26.99 4.83
C VAL A 363 -16.96 -27.60 3.86
N ILE A 364 -16.58 -28.62 3.11
CA ILE A 364 -17.41 -29.24 2.08
C ILE A 364 -18.17 -30.45 2.65
N ILE A 365 -19.49 -30.44 2.50
CA ILE A 365 -20.34 -31.60 2.78
C ILE A 365 -20.44 -32.40 1.49
N CYS A 366 -19.90 -33.64 1.50
CA CYS A 366 -19.94 -34.53 0.36
C CYS A 366 -21.33 -35.13 0.19
N VAL A 367 -21.78 -35.23 -1.07
CA VAL A 367 -23.07 -35.79 -1.47
C VAL A 367 -22.88 -37.21 -1.95
N PHE A 368 -23.45 -38.19 -1.24
CA PHE A 368 -23.47 -39.60 -1.65
C PHE A 368 -24.79 -39.98 -2.32
N ASP A 369 -25.90 -39.43 -1.81
CA ASP A 369 -27.26 -39.70 -2.30
C ASP A 369 -28.05 -38.38 -2.41
N LYS A 370 -28.47 -38.05 -3.63
CA LYS A 370 -29.27 -36.83 -3.91
C LYS A 370 -30.62 -36.84 -3.18
N GLY A 371 -31.17 -38.02 -2.87
CA GLY A 371 -32.43 -38.17 -2.12
C GLY A 371 -32.33 -37.70 -0.66
N LYS A 372 -31.12 -37.54 -0.13
CA LYS A 372 -30.85 -37.15 1.27
C LYS A 372 -30.46 -35.68 1.44
N ILE A 373 -30.98 -34.84 0.57
CA ILE A 373 -30.66 -33.40 0.63
C ILE A 373 -31.09 -32.74 1.95
N LYS A 374 -32.14 -33.22 2.58
CA LYS A 374 -32.64 -32.68 3.88
C LYS A 374 -31.61 -32.87 4.99
N GLU A 375 -30.96 -34.03 5.02
CA GLU A 375 -29.90 -34.38 5.99
C GLU A 375 -28.68 -33.50 5.79
N TYR A 376 -28.20 -33.33 4.55
CA TYR A 376 -27.07 -32.43 4.24
C TYR A 376 -27.37 -30.99 4.58
N VAL A 377 -28.58 -30.49 4.25
CA VAL A 377 -29.00 -29.12 4.63
C VAL A 377 -29.11 -28.98 6.15
N GLY A 378 -29.49 -30.03 6.88
CA GLY A 378 -29.50 -30.03 8.33
C GLY A 378 -28.11 -29.79 8.92
N ILE A 379 -27.08 -30.47 8.40
CA ILE A 379 -25.68 -30.26 8.80
C ILE A 379 -25.22 -28.84 8.38
N LEU A 380 -25.48 -28.44 7.15
CA LEU A 380 -25.13 -27.13 6.61
C LEU A 380 -25.64 -26.00 7.51
N ASN A 381 -26.92 -26.06 7.90
CA ASN A 381 -27.54 -25.04 8.73
C ASN A 381 -26.92 -24.98 10.14
N LYS A 382 -26.60 -26.12 10.75
CA LYS A 382 -25.91 -26.17 12.05
C LYS A 382 -24.52 -25.51 11.99
N LEU A 383 -23.75 -25.77 10.93
CA LEU A 383 -22.44 -25.18 10.74
C LEU A 383 -22.53 -23.66 10.54
N ARG A 384 -23.44 -23.21 9.68
CA ARG A 384 -23.64 -21.78 9.39
C ARG A 384 -24.16 -21.03 10.61
N ALA A 385 -25.08 -21.62 11.40
CA ALA A 385 -25.51 -21.06 12.67
C ALA A 385 -24.38 -20.91 13.69
N SER A 386 -23.32 -21.71 13.55
CA SER A 386 -22.10 -21.63 14.35
C SER A 386 -21.03 -20.70 13.75
N ASN A 387 -21.35 -19.91 12.72
CA ASN A 387 -20.45 -19.05 11.95
C ASN A 387 -19.28 -19.82 11.30
N ILE A 388 -19.55 -21.05 10.83
CA ILE A 388 -18.59 -21.85 10.08
C ILE A 388 -18.96 -21.78 8.59
N SER A 389 -18.02 -21.29 7.78
CA SER A 389 -18.16 -21.31 6.32
C SER A 389 -18.30 -22.75 5.84
N SER A 390 -19.40 -23.07 5.16
CA SER A 390 -19.72 -24.43 4.76
C SER A 390 -20.56 -24.47 3.50
N GLU A 391 -20.39 -25.53 2.71
CA GLU A 391 -21.01 -25.72 1.41
C GLU A 391 -21.33 -27.20 1.20
N ILE A 392 -22.51 -27.51 0.66
CA ILE A 392 -22.80 -28.81 0.08
C ILE A 392 -22.15 -28.84 -1.32
N TYR A 393 -21.42 -29.90 -1.64
CA TYR A 393 -20.79 -30.01 -2.95
C TYR A 393 -21.75 -29.65 -4.10
N PRO A 394 -21.48 -28.61 -4.89
CA PRO A 394 -22.47 -28.05 -5.81
C PRO A 394 -22.51 -28.77 -7.17
N GLY A 395 -21.57 -29.66 -7.39
CA GLY A 395 -21.43 -30.33 -8.67
C GLY A 395 -22.04 -31.73 -8.71
N GLU A 396 -21.77 -32.43 -9.83
CA GLU A 396 -22.09 -33.82 -9.99
C GLU A 396 -20.83 -34.68 -10.07
N GLY A 397 -20.84 -35.83 -9.40
CA GLY A 397 -19.73 -36.75 -9.47
C GLY A 397 -19.54 -37.62 -8.23
N LYS A 398 -18.77 -38.70 -8.42
CA LYS A 398 -18.38 -39.60 -7.32
C LYS A 398 -17.48 -38.87 -6.30
N LEU A 399 -17.33 -39.47 -5.12
CA LEU A 399 -16.56 -38.91 -4.01
C LEU A 399 -15.16 -38.40 -4.43
N LYS A 400 -14.44 -39.10 -5.29
CA LYS A 400 -13.13 -38.67 -5.80
C LYS A 400 -13.18 -37.26 -6.40
N LYS A 401 -14.18 -36.95 -7.23
CA LYS A 401 -14.34 -35.62 -7.85
C LYS A 401 -14.69 -34.54 -6.83
N GLN A 402 -15.46 -34.89 -5.81
CA GLN A 402 -15.80 -33.99 -4.69
C GLN A 402 -14.56 -33.66 -3.84
N MET A 403 -13.72 -34.66 -3.57
CA MET A 403 -12.44 -34.48 -2.90
C MET A 403 -11.48 -33.60 -3.71
N GLU A 404 -11.39 -33.82 -5.03
CA GLU A 404 -10.60 -32.97 -5.93
C GLU A 404 -11.06 -31.51 -5.91
N TYR A 405 -12.37 -31.30 -5.86
CA TYR A 405 -12.98 -29.97 -5.73
C TYR A 405 -12.59 -29.33 -4.42
N ALA A 406 -12.79 -30.01 -3.28
CA ALA A 406 -12.46 -29.51 -1.95
C ALA A 406 -10.96 -29.13 -1.84
N ASN A 407 -10.08 -30.00 -2.38
CA ASN A 407 -8.63 -29.71 -2.40
C ASN A 407 -8.29 -28.50 -3.28
N LYS A 408 -8.88 -28.37 -4.50
CA LYS A 408 -8.67 -27.21 -5.37
C LYS A 408 -9.19 -25.91 -4.75
N LEU A 409 -10.31 -26.00 -4.02
CA LEU A 409 -10.88 -24.86 -3.32
C LEU A 409 -10.01 -24.47 -2.11
N GLY A 410 -9.15 -25.36 -1.61
CA GLY A 410 -8.38 -25.15 -0.37
C GLY A 410 -9.24 -25.28 0.88
N SER A 411 -10.30 -26.12 0.82
CA SER A 411 -11.14 -26.42 1.97
C SER A 411 -10.31 -27.00 3.13
N PRO A 412 -10.54 -26.59 4.39
CA PRO A 412 -9.81 -27.13 5.54
C PRO A 412 -10.23 -28.58 5.85
N ALA A 413 -11.47 -28.93 5.56
CA ALA A 413 -12.01 -30.25 5.85
C ALA A 413 -13.19 -30.61 4.93
N VAL A 414 -13.47 -31.90 4.84
CA VAL A 414 -14.69 -32.40 4.25
C VAL A 414 -15.49 -33.23 5.25
N ILE A 415 -16.81 -33.20 5.09
CA ILE A 415 -17.76 -34.00 5.90
C ILE A 415 -18.32 -35.08 4.98
N LEU A 416 -18.13 -36.33 5.41
CA LEU A 416 -18.71 -37.49 4.78
C LEU A 416 -19.93 -37.92 5.61
N TYR A 417 -21.09 -37.98 4.97
CA TYR A 417 -22.34 -38.33 5.63
C TYR A 417 -23.17 -39.24 4.72
N GLY A 418 -22.80 -40.50 4.72
CA GLY A 418 -23.48 -41.58 4.00
C GLY A 418 -24.43 -42.42 4.88
N ASP A 419 -24.88 -43.59 4.38
CA ASP A 419 -25.84 -44.45 5.07
C ASP A 419 -25.38 -44.90 6.44
N ASN A 420 -24.07 -45.21 6.60
CA ASN A 420 -23.52 -45.69 7.85
C ASN A 420 -23.49 -44.58 8.89
N GLU A 421 -23.10 -43.37 8.48
CA GLU A 421 -23.07 -42.21 9.35
C GLU A 421 -24.49 -41.80 9.81
N ILE A 422 -25.47 -41.84 8.88
CA ILE A 422 -26.86 -41.55 9.20
C ILE A 422 -27.40 -42.54 10.25
N LYS A 423 -27.14 -43.85 10.06
CA LYS A 423 -27.59 -44.87 11.02
C LYS A 423 -26.96 -44.72 12.40
N SER A 424 -25.73 -44.26 12.47
CA SER A 424 -24.99 -44.07 13.72
C SER A 424 -25.21 -42.72 14.41
N GLY A 425 -25.87 -41.76 13.73
CA GLY A 425 -26.02 -40.36 14.20
C GLY A 425 -24.69 -39.58 14.26
N LYS A 426 -23.68 -40.02 13.52
CA LYS A 426 -22.35 -39.41 13.48
C LYS A 426 -22.03 -38.98 12.06
N VAL A 427 -20.99 -38.16 11.90
CA VAL A 427 -20.39 -37.77 10.61
C VAL A 427 -18.93 -38.16 10.60
N THR A 428 -18.38 -38.48 9.46
CA THR A 428 -16.94 -38.58 9.29
C THR A 428 -16.37 -37.25 8.87
N LEU A 429 -15.57 -36.60 9.72
CA LEU A 429 -14.83 -35.38 9.44
C LEU A 429 -13.41 -35.75 8.98
N LYS A 430 -13.06 -35.34 7.78
CA LYS A 430 -11.69 -35.51 7.23
C LYS A 430 -10.99 -34.17 7.14
N ASN A 431 -9.90 -34.02 7.87
CA ASN A 431 -8.99 -32.89 7.75
C ASN A 431 -8.18 -33.04 6.46
N LEU A 432 -8.22 -32.02 5.57
CA LEU A 432 -7.54 -32.11 4.28
C LEU A 432 -6.04 -31.76 4.36
N GLU A 433 -5.60 -31.06 5.41
CA GLU A 433 -4.19 -30.75 5.63
C GLU A 433 -3.42 -31.98 6.17
N SER A 434 -3.95 -32.62 7.21
CA SER A 434 -3.31 -33.79 7.86
C SER A 434 -3.71 -35.11 7.23
N GLY A 435 -4.81 -35.17 6.49
CA GLY A 435 -5.39 -36.42 5.96
C GLY A 435 -6.16 -37.26 7.01
N ASN A 436 -6.18 -36.86 8.28
CA ASN A 436 -6.82 -37.60 9.35
C ASN A 436 -8.34 -37.61 9.24
N GLU A 437 -8.97 -38.73 9.56
CA GLU A 437 -10.42 -38.90 9.64
C GLU A 437 -10.85 -39.18 11.06
N SER A 438 -11.97 -38.59 11.48
CA SER A 438 -12.57 -38.81 12.79
C SER A 438 -14.08 -38.91 12.69
N SER A 439 -14.66 -39.86 13.46
CA SER A 439 -16.11 -40.04 13.57
C SER A 439 -16.64 -39.20 14.72
N ILE A 440 -17.50 -38.23 14.43
CA ILE A 440 -17.91 -37.17 15.36
C ILE A 440 -19.43 -37.14 15.44
N LYS A 441 -19.99 -36.93 16.63
CA LYS A 441 -21.42 -36.67 16.79
C LYS A 441 -21.79 -35.35 16.16
N ILE A 442 -22.96 -35.27 15.53
CA ILE A 442 -23.41 -34.05 14.83
C ILE A 442 -23.50 -32.84 15.77
N GLU A 443 -23.77 -33.05 17.08
CA GLU A 443 -23.83 -31.99 18.10
C GLU A 443 -22.42 -31.39 18.39
N GLU A 444 -21.37 -32.18 18.28
CA GLU A 444 -19.97 -31.81 18.58
C GLU A 444 -19.25 -31.27 17.35
N LEU A 445 -19.81 -31.48 16.16
CA LEU A 445 -19.17 -31.21 14.85
C LEU A 445 -18.67 -29.76 14.72
N ALA A 446 -19.48 -28.78 15.10
CA ALA A 446 -19.10 -27.38 15.01
C ALA A 446 -17.89 -27.03 15.87
N ASN A 447 -17.80 -27.62 17.08
CA ASN A 447 -16.67 -27.37 17.97
C ASN A 447 -15.39 -28.03 17.45
N GLU A 448 -15.49 -29.24 16.90
CA GLU A 448 -14.34 -29.93 16.33
C GLU A 448 -13.81 -29.19 15.08
N ILE A 449 -14.70 -28.70 14.21
CA ILE A 449 -14.28 -27.90 13.05
C ILE A 449 -13.62 -26.57 13.50
N LYS A 450 -14.13 -25.90 14.53
CA LYS A 450 -13.49 -24.67 15.06
C LYS A 450 -12.06 -24.87 15.57
N LYS A 451 -11.71 -26.08 15.99
CA LYS A 451 -10.33 -26.42 16.38
C LYS A 451 -9.39 -26.56 15.18
N LEU A 452 -9.95 -26.82 13.98
CA LEU A 452 -9.18 -26.96 12.74
C LEU A 452 -8.99 -25.61 12.02
N LEU A 453 -9.87 -24.64 12.27
CA LEU A 453 -9.86 -23.28 11.68
C LEU A 453 -9.05 -22.30 12.53
#